data_94d0f6175013c11030a779cf83535503
#
_entry.id   94d0f6175013c11030a779cf83535503
#
_cell.length_a   1.000
_cell.length_b   1.000
_cell.length_c   1.000
_cell.angle_alpha   90.00
_cell.angle_beta   90.00
_cell.angle_gamma   90.00
#
_symmetry.space_group_name_H-M   'P 1'
#
loop_
_entity.id
_entity.type
_entity.pdbx_description
1 polymer ?
#
loop_
_entity_poly.entity_id
_entity_poly.type
_entity_poly.pdbx_seq_one_letter_code
_entity_poly.pdbx_strand_id
1 'polypeptide(L)'
;MAIFPVEALSGSRPAETVREAESAREPVVGVHSGASAVQETAAVPDGMPNAGAERPEVTIEELCQRYDVDLAHARHVADLALTLFDVTTRVHGLSRQRRALVETAAMLHNVGFALSPAKHHTHGRDVILAHRLVELQEVEQSIVACTTALHRKRFKTKRLDKELSFLALPEAVRADALSMAALIRMADGLDYSQSQTTRLGDAEVLSQGIAVAVLGPVCAQDAARAQQKADLWHHLFDVQLRFVAEGEPVIWDQLHEVEKPEFGLAKEKLKAPGVLLEDLMSEAGRKVLRFHFQRMLDHEPGTRLGEDIEELHDMRVATRRMRAAFRVFGPYFESDKIKPFLKGLRRTGRALGSVRDLDVFMHKAQVYLDKALQEEQFNLDPLLASWQQQRQAAREGMLACLDGKRYQRFVRDFGQFLWTAGAGAVPVPADQPQPHQVRHVVPALIYGRYEVVRGYETVVENASIAALHALRIDCKRLRYSLEFFREVLGSEVEDVIDEVVVIQDHLGNLHDADVACHLLIEFLNQWSEREGRERINIGGVTHYLVAKQNELRTLLDSFPEAWQHFNRPEMRRKLALAVSTL
;
A
#
# COMPACT_ATOMS: atom_id res chain seq x y z
N MET A 1 -17.95 -18.97 19.78
CA MET A 1 -18.25 -20.08 18.89
C MET A 1 -19.61 -19.81 18.29
N ALA A 2 -19.65 -19.23 17.13
CA ALA A 2 -20.69 -19.30 16.11
C ALA A 2 -20.32 -18.30 15.03
N ILE A 3 -19.83 -18.84 13.94
CA ILE A 3 -19.61 -18.19 12.67
C ILE A 3 -20.99 -17.87 12.11
N PHE A 4 -21.37 -16.61 11.99
CA PHE A 4 -22.55 -16.23 11.23
C PHE A 4 -22.22 -16.23 9.74
N PRO A 5 -22.95 -16.98 8.91
CA PRO A 5 -22.84 -16.89 7.47
C PRO A 5 -23.44 -15.56 7.01
N VAL A 6 -22.70 -14.82 6.22
CA VAL A 6 -23.19 -13.63 5.51
C VAL A 6 -24.05 -14.08 4.33
N GLU A 7 -25.25 -14.60 4.64
CA GLU A 7 -26.29 -14.91 3.67
C GLU A 7 -27.67 -14.77 4.32
N ALA A 8 -28.11 -13.57 4.55
CA ALA A 8 -29.54 -13.26 4.64
C ALA A 8 -29.76 -11.76 4.79
N LEU A 9 -29.53 -11.00 3.76
CA LEU A 9 -30.22 -9.74 3.49
C LEU A 9 -30.24 -9.55 1.97
N SER A 10 -31.08 -10.34 1.32
CA SER A 10 -31.55 -10.08 -0.03
C SER A 10 -32.59 -8.97 0.07
N GLY A 11 -32.19 -7.77 -0.21
CA GLY A 11 -33.13 -6.66 -0.21
C GLY A 11 -32.36 -5.35 -0.17
N SER A 12 -32.02 -4.80 -1.36
CA SER A 12 -31.58 -3.43 -1.58
C SER A 12 -30.31 -2.94 -0.86
N ARG A 13 -29.17 -3.02 -1.56
CA ARG A 13 -28.08 -2.00 -1.58
C ARG A 13 -27.83 -1.18 -0.31
N PRO A 14 -26.68 -1.34 0.35
CA PRO A 14 -25.57 -0.42 0.06
C PRO A 14 -24.13 -0.96 0.27
N ALA A 15 -23.89 -2.24 0.13
CA ALA A 15 -22.57 -2.81 0.49
C ALA A 15 -21.39 -2.47 -0.46
N GLU A 16 -21.65 -1.87 -1.64
CA GLU A 16 -20.56 -1.48 -2.57
C GLU A 16 -19.90 -0.14 -2.21
N THR A 17 -20.48 0.64 -1.32
CA THR A 17 -20.12 2.04 -1.09
C THR A 17 -19.19 2.28 0.11
N VAL A 18 -19.19 1.42 1.09
CA VAL A 18 -18.34 1.54 2.30
C VAL A 18 -16.84 1.33 2.03
N ARG A 19 -16.47 0.90 0.82
CA ARG A 19 -15.14 0.37 0.53
C ARG A 19 -14.26 1.21 -0.39
N GLU A 20 -14.56 2.48 -0.57
CA GLU A 20 -13.83 3.35 -1.50
C GLU A 20 -13.22 4.61 -0.85
N ALA A 21 -12.75 4.54 0.39
CA ALA A 21 -12.02 5.64 1.02
C ALA A 21 -10.64 5.87 0.36
N GLU A 22 -10.41 7.05 -0.17
CA GLU A 22 -9.10 7.51 -0.64
C GLU A 22 -8.39 8.31 0.45
N SER A 23 -7.11 8.07 0.63
CA SER A 23 -6.26 8.86 1.51
C SER A 23 -6.00 10.25 0.91
N ALA A 24 -6.30 11.29 1.65
CA ALA A 24 -5.87 12.65 1.34
C ALA A 24 -4.35 12.78 1.44
N ARG A 25 -3.76 13.58 0.57
CA ARG A 25 -2.38 14.05 0.70
C ARG A 25 -2.34 15.10 1.81
N GLU A 26 -1.34 15.03 2.69
CA GLU A 26 -1.12 15.97 3.77
C GLU A 26 -0.90 17.41 3.25
N PRO A 27 -1.46 18.45 3.89
CA PRO A 27 -0.93 19.78 3.82
C PRO A 27 0.10 20.01 4.93
N VAL A 28 1.27 20.49 4.55
CA VAL A 28 2.31 20.99 5.43
C VAL A 28 1.84 22.34 6.00
N VAL A 29 1.68 22.44 7.32
CA VAL A 29 1.66 23.74 8.00
C VAL A 29 2.48 23.61 9.28
N GLY A 30 3.48 24.45 9.38
CA GLY A 30 4.31 24.59 10.56
C GLY A 30 3.77 25.63 11.55
N VAL A 31 4.34 25.62 12.75
CA VAL A 31 4.78 26.76 13.55
C VAL A 31 4.25 26.92 14.98
N HIS A 32 5.21 26.81 15.89
CA HIS A 32 5.62 27.58 17.08
C HIS A 32 4.90 27.46 18.44
N SER A 33 5.68 26.92 19.33
CA SER A 33 6.29 27.39 20.60
C SER A 33 5.43 27.55 21.85
N GLY A 34 5.90 26.89 22.93
CA GLY A 34 5.57 27.19 24.33
C GLY A 34 6.04 26.08 25.26
N ALA A 35 7.19 26.26 25.90
CA ALA A 35 7.83 25.29 26.77
C ALA A 35 7.15 25.15 28.13
N SER A 36 7.03 23.94 28.65
CA SER A 36 7.20 23.65 30.08
C SER A 36 7.56 22.17 30.27
N ALA A 37 8.53 21.93 31.16
CA ALA A 37 9.27 20.69 31.35
C ALA A 37 8.43 19.57 31.95
N VAL A 38 8.38 18.42 31.25
CA VAL A 38 8.17 17.09 31.85
C VAL A 38 8.90 16.08 30.97
N GLN A 39 9.76 15.31 31.60
CA GLN A 39 10.48 14.11 31.13
C GLN A 39 10.70 13.95 29.62
N GLU A 40 11.97 14.08 29.22
CA GLU A 40 12.49 13.86 27.88
C GLU A 40 12.17 12.44 27.35
N THR A 41 11.06 12.30 26.63
CA THR A 41 10.97 11.30 25.57
C THR A 41 11.69 11.89 24.37
N ALA A 42 12.82 11.29 24.00
CA ALA A 42 13.70 11.76 22.94
C ALA A 42 12.95 11.96 21.63
N ALA A 43 12.63 13.21 21.28
CA ALA A 43 12.18 13.60 19.95
C ALA A 43 13.36 13.48 18.99
N VAL A 44 13.22 12.67 17.94
CA VAL A 44 14.19 12.63 16.82
C VAL A 44 13.99 13.90 16.00
N PRO A 45 15.04 14.73 15.78
CA PRO A 45 14.93 15.92 14.93
C PRO A 45 14.64 15.52 13.48
N ASP A 46 13.69 16.18 12.84
CA ASP A 46 13.47 16.11 11.40
C ASP A 46 14.69 16.70 10.67
N GLY A 47 15.44 15.83 9.96
CA GLY A 47 16.57 16.22 9.12
C GLY A 47 17.92 15.64 9.59
N MET A 48 18.85 15.44 8.62
CA MET A 48 20.24 15.05 8.94
C MET A 48 20.83 16.01 9.98
N PRO A 49 21.55 15.51 11.02
CA PRO A 49 22.19 16.37 11.99
C PRO A 49 23.18 17.30 11.29
N ASN A 50 23.14 18.59 11.65
CA ASN A 50 24.13 19.57 11.19
C ASN A 50 25.53 19.05 11.51
N ALA A 51 26.42 19.06 10.52
CA ALA A 51 27.82 18.73 10.71
C ALA A 51 28.48 19.74 11.68
N GLY A 52 28.47 19.43 12.97
CA GLY A 52 29.02 20.29 14.02
C GLY A 52 28.34 20.20 15.39
N ALA A 53 27.19 19.54 15.53
CA ALA A 53 26.60 19.28 16.84
C ALA A 53 27.24 18.02 17.47
N GLU A 54 27.68 18.09 18.74
CA GLU A 54 28.15 16.92 19.50
C GLU A 54 27.00 15.92 19.64
N ARG A 55 27.15 14.76 19.00
CA ARG A 55 26.20 13.65 19.13
C ARG A 55 26.43 12.94 20.48
N PRO A 56 25.37 12.63 21.25
CA PRO A 56 25.54 11.91 22.51
C PRO A 56 26.19 10.55 22.25
N GLU A 57 27.27 10.28 22.99
CA GLU A 57 27.94 8.98 22.95
C GLU A 57 27.11 7.96 23.71
N VAL A 58 26.90 6.80 23.09
CA VAL A 58 26.14 5.68 23.65
C VAL A 58 26.74 4.35 23.16
N THR A 59 26.59 3.31 23.95
CA THR A 59 26.86 1.94 23.51
C THR A 59 25.66 1.38 22.72
N ILE A 60 25.88 0.32 21.94
CA ILE A 60 24.80 -0.41 21.23
C ILE A 60 23.78 -0.92 22.23
N GLU A 61 24.24 -1.43 23.39
CA GLU A 61 23.36 -1.95 24.44
C GLU A 61 22.49 -0.84 25.05
N GLU A 62 23.07 0.32 25.39
CA GLU A 62 22.34 1.47 25.90
C GLU A 62 21.33 2.00 24.88
N LEU A 63 21.68 1.98 23.56
CA LEU A 63 20.76 2.37 22.51
C LEU A 63 19.57 1.41 22.43
N CYS A 64 19.82 0.10 22.48
CA CYS A 64 18.76 -0.91 22.50
C CYS A 64 17.83 -0.74 23.72
N GLN A 65 18.37 -0.49 24.90
CA GLN A 65 17.59 -0.25 26.12
C GLN A 65 16.77 1.04 26.02
N ARG A 66 17.36 2.13 25.52
CA ARG A 66 16.70 3.44 25.40
C ARG A 66 15.48 3.41 24.47
N TYR A 67 15.54 2.60 23.42
CA TYR A 67 14.49 2.49 22.40
C TYR A 67 13.69 1.18 22.50
N ASP A 68 13.73 0.51 23.64
CA ASP A 68 12.93 -0.68 23.98
C ASP A 68 12.97 -1.76 22.87
N VAL A 69 14.19 -2.08 22.41
CA VAL A 69 14.40 -3.12 21.39
C VAL A 69 14.10 -4.49 21.98
N ASP A 70 13.26 -5.29 21.31
CA ASP A 70 13.10 -6.72 21.64
C ASP A 70 14.41 -7.47 21.41
N LEU A 71 15.20 -7.61 22.49
CA LEU A 71 16.52 -8.25 22.44
C LEU A 71 16.44 -9.74 22.11
N ALA A 72 15.33 -10.43 22.41
CA ALA A 72 15.18 -11.85 22.08
C ALA A 72 15.08 -12.02 20.56
N HIS A 73 14.21 -11.27 19.92
CA HIS A 73 14.09 -11.21 18.46
C HIS A 73 15.38 -10.69 17.80
N ALA A 74 15.94 -9.59 18.28
CA ALA A 74 17.13 -8.98 17.67
C ALA A 74 18.34 -9.93 17.67
N ARG A 75 18.60 -10.64 18.79
CA ARG A 75 19.67 -11.65 18.89
C ARG A 75 19.42 -12.83 17.98
N HIS A 76 18.19 -13.32 17.93
CA HIS A 76 17.83 -14.43 17.06
C HIS A 76 18.02 -14.08 15.57
N VAL A 77 17.60 -12.88 15.16
CA VAL A 77 17.84 -12.36 13.80
C VAL A 77 19.34 -12.20 13.53
N ALA A 78 20.14 -11.78 14.52
CA ALA A 78 21.59 -11.70 14.39
C ALA A 78 22.21 -13.08 14.15
N ASP A 79 21.83 -14.11 14.92
CA ASP A 79 22.33 -15.48 14.75
C ASP A 79 21.98 -16.04 13.36
N LEU A 80 20.76 -15.81 12.89
CA LEU A 80 20.32 -16.20 11.55
C LEU A 80 21.08 -15.44 10.44
N ALA A 81 21.30 -14.14 10.62
CA ALA A 81 22.05 -13.32 9.67
C ALA A 81 23.52 -13.74 9.57
N LEU A 82 24.15 -14.09 10.70
CA LEU A 82 25.52 -14.58 10.75
C LEU A 82 25.65 -15.96 10.10
N THR A 83 24.67 -16.84 10.31
CA THR A 83 24.64 -18.14 9.63
C THR A 83 24.50 -17.96 8.11
N LEU A 84 23.60 -17.08 7.66
CA LEU A 84 23.47 -16.73 6.24
C LEU A 84 24.75 -16.12 5.69
N PHE A 85 25.40 -15.22 6.42
CA PHE A 85 26.69 -14.66 6.05
C PHE A 85 27.71 -15.77 5.77
N ASP A 86 27.86 -16.71 6.71
CA ASP A 86 28.87 -17.77 6.63
C ASP A 86 28.60 -18.72 5.45
N VAL A 87 27.35 -19.15 5.24
CA VAL A 87 27.01 -20.10 4.15
C VAL A 87 27.00 -19.46 2.75
N THR A 88 26.84 -18.13 2.66
CA THR A 88 26.78 -17.41 1.38
C THR A 88 28.03 -16.56 1.09
N THR A 89 29.09 -16.68 1.89
CA THR A 89 30.33 -15.88 1.78
C THR A 89 30.92 -15.88 0.37
N ARG A 90 30.87 -17.00 -0.35
CA ARG A 90 31.41 -17.09 -1.73
C ARG A 90 30.61 -16.30 -2.75
N VAL A 91 29.36 -15.91 -2.43
CA VAL A 91 28.47 -15.17 -3.32
C VAL A 91 28.53 -13.67 -3.02
N HIS A 92 28.29 -13.27 -1.75
CA HIS A 92 28.26 -11.86 -1.39
C HIS A 92 29.65 -11.20 -1.31
N GLY A 93 30.72 -11.96 -1.14
CA GLY A 93 32.10 -11.46 -1.17
C GLY A 93 32.47 -10.47 -0.05
N LEU A 94 31.62 -10.28 0.96
CA LEU A 94 31.91 -9.40 2.10
C LEU A 94 33.14 -9.91 2.87
N SER A 95 34.00 -9.00 3.29
CA SER A 95 35.15 -9.34 4.10
C SER A 95 34.76 -9.87 5.49
N ARG A 96 35.61 -10.68 6.09
CA ARG A 96 35.37 -11.21 7.44
C ARG A 96 35.15 -10.11 8.50
N GLN A 97 35.74 -8.94 8.30
CA GLN A 97 35.53 -7.78 9.18
C GLN A 97 34.09 -7.27 9.15
N ARG A 98 33.37 -7.42 8.02
CA ARG A 98 31.98 -7.02 7.89
C ARG A 98 31.01 -7.91 8.66
N ARG A 99 31.43 -9.11 9.09
CA ARG A 99 30.59 -10.03 9.85
C ARG A 99 30.11 -9.42 11.17
N ALA A 100 30.98 -8.69 11.90
CA ALA A 100 30.61 -7.99 13.13
C ALA A 100 29.61 -6.84 12.84
N LEU A 101 29.75 -6.16 11.68
CA LEU A 101 28.78 -5.12 11.31
C LEU A 101 27.40 -5.70 10.93
N VAL A 102 27.35 -6.91 10.34
CA VAL A 102 26.08 -7.61 10.10
C VAL A 102 25.39 -7.93 11.42
N GLU A 103 26.13 -8.40 12.43
CA GLU A 103 25.61 -8.63 13.78
C GLU A 103 25.04 -7.36 14.38
N THR A 104 25.82 -6.27 14.38
CA THR A 104 25.38 -4.97 14.90
C THR A 104 24.14 -4.46 14.16
N ALA A 105 24.12 -4.53 12.82
CA ALA A 105 22.98 -4.07 12.05
C ALA A 105 21.73 -4.93 12.30
N ALA A 106 21.91 -6.25 12.55
CA ALA A 106 20.81 -7.12 12.94
C ALA A 106 20.29 -6.79 14.36
N MET A 107 21.16 -6.49 15.30
CA MET A 107 20.77 -6.03 16.64
C MET A 107 19.96 -4.72 16.60
N LEU A 108 20.29 -3.81 15.70
CA LEU A 108 19.70 -2.48 15.62
C LEU A 108 18.60 -2.35 14.55
N HIS A 109 18.25 -3.41 13.81
CA HIS A 109 17.32 -3.30 12.68
C HIS A 109 15.93 -2.78 13.09
N ASN A 110 15.50 -3.05 14.33
CA ASN A 110 14.22 -2.63 14.89
C ASN A 110 14.32 -1.49 15.93
N VAL A 111 15.47 -0.80 16.07
CA VAL A 111 15.67 0.28 17.06
C VAL A 111 14.68 1.45 16.91
N GLY A 112 14.09 1.65 15.75
CA GLY A 112 13.05 2.65 15.51
C GLY A 112 11.63 2.16 15.78
N PHE A 113 11.43 0.91 16.23
CA PHE A 113 10.09 0.30 16.33
C PHE A 113 9.22 1.00 17.39
N ALA A 114 9.77 1.35 18.54
CA ALA A 114 9.07 2.07 19.59
C ALA A 114 8.59 3.47 19.13
N LEU A 115 9.31 4.11 18.19
CA LEU A 115 8.92 5.41 17.64
C LEU A 115 7.79 5.29 16.60
N SER A 116 7.87 4.30 15.72
CA SER A 116 6.82 4.03 14.74
C SER A 116 6.97 2.64 14.14
N PRO A 117 6.09 1.67 14.46
CA PRO A 117 6.12 0.34 13.87
C PRO A 117 6.05 0.34 12.33
N ALA A 118 5.32 1.29 11.74
CA ALA A 118 5.17 1.40 10.29
C ALA A 118 6.41 1.94 9.57
N LYS A 119 7.17 2.84 10.22
CA LYS A 119 8.34 3.53 9.66
C LYS A 119 9.63 3.20 10.42
N HIS A 120 9.68 2.12 11.23
CA HIS A 120 10.82 1.82 12.10
C HIS A 120 12.16 1.74 11.36
N HIS A 121 12.19 1.32 10.12
CA HIS A 121 13.40 1.26 9.30
C HIS A 121 14.01 2.65 9.01
N THR A 122 13.18 3.69 8.79
CA THR A 122 13.64 5.08 8.62
C THR A 122 13.96 5.74 9.95
N HIS A 123 13.09 5.57 10.95
CA HIS A 123 13.38 6.06 12.31
C HIS A 123 14.59 5.37 12.93
N GLY A 124 14.78 4.07 12.69
CA GLY A 124 15.98 3.34 13.15
C GLY A 124 17.26 3.92 12.56
N ARG A 125 17.28 4.20 11.25
CA ARG A 125 18.38 4.93 10.61
C ARG A 125 18.65 6.28 11.32
N ASP A 126 17.59 7.06 11.54
CA ASP A 126 17.69 8.41 12.12
C ASP A 126 18.19 8.33 13.58
N VAL A 127 17.70 7.38 14.35
CA VAL A 127 18.19 7.08 15.71
C VAL A 127 19.68 6.73 15.71
N ILE A 128 20.12 5.83 14.82
CA ILE A 128 21.54 5.43 14.74
C ILE A 128 22.41 6.63 14.39
N LEU A 129 21.98 7.49 13.46
CA LEU A 129 22.75 8.67 13.02
C LEU A 129 22.71 9.82 14.04
N ALA A 130 21.68 9.92 14.88
CA ALA A 130 21.54 10.95 15.91
C ALA A 130 22.49 10.73 17.11
N HIS A 131 23.03 9.53 17.29
CA HIS A 131 23.94 9.17 18.38
C HIS A 131 25.34 8.86 17.84
N ARG A 132 26.34 8.85 18.72
CA ARG A 132 27.71 8.36 18.44
C ARG A 132 27.86 7.00 19.10
N LEU A 133 27.87 5.93 18.29
CA LEU A 133 28.08 4.58 18.79
C LEU A 133 29.57 4.36 19.07
N VAL A 134 29.94 4.13 20.34
CA VAL A 134 31.36 4.05 20.78
C VAL A 134 32.08 2.84 20.18
N GLU A 135 31.34 1.78 19.82
CA GLU A 135 31.90 0.53 19.27
C GLU A 135 32.18 0.63 17.75
N LEU A 136 31.71 1.67 17.07
CA LEU A 136 31.79 1.80 15.61
C LEU A 136 32.58 3.02 15.18
N GLN A 137 33.30 2.88 14.07
CA GLN A 137 33.82 4.02 13.33
C GLN A 137 32.69 4.72 12.56
N GLU A 138 32.86 5.98 12.20
CA GLU A 138 31.81 6.78 11.56
C GLU A 138 31.28 6.19 10.26
N VAL A 139 32.16 5.65 9.43
CA VAL A 139 31.79 4.97 8.18
C VAL A 139 31.04 3.68 8.48
N GLU A 140 31.44 2.93 9.51
CA GLU A 140 30.77 1.70 9.93
C GLU A 140 29.37 1.98 10.45
N GLN A 141 29.23 3.00 11.29
CA GLN A 141 27.93 3.44 11.79
C GLN A 141 27.01 3.89 10.62
N SER A 142 27.56 4.59 9.63
CA SER A 142 26.80 4.99 8.43
C SER A 142 26.35 3.78 7.60
N ILE A 143 27.19 2.74 7.49
CA ILE A 143 26.81 1.47 6.85
C ILE A 143 25.68 0.79 7.60
N VAL A 144 25.76 0.69 8.94
CA VAL A 144 24.71 0.09 9.79
C VAL A 144 23.41 0.87 9.66
N ALA A 145 23.43 2.20 9.69
CA ALA A 145 22.26 3.05 9.52
C ALA A 145 21.59 2.85 8.14
N CYS A 146 22.40 2.80 7.08
CA CYS A 146 21.91 2.52 5.72
C CYS A 146 21.30 1.11 5.61
N THR A 147 21.95 0.12 6.19
CA THR A 147 21.47 -1.27 6.23
C THR A 147 20.12 -1.34 6.95
N THR A 148 19.98 -0.65 8.09
CA THR A 148 18.72 -0.54 8.84
C THR A 148 17.62 0.16 8.00
N ALA A 149 17.93 1.20 7.24
CA ALA A 149 16.97 1.85 6.35
C ALA A 149 16.46 0.91 5.25
N LEU A 150 17.30 -0.02 4.78
CA LEU A 150 17.02 -0.89 3.62
C LEU A 150 16.51 -2.29 3.98
N HIS A 151 16.47 -2.69 5.27
CA HIS A 151 16.06 -4.04 5.67
C HIS A 151 14.58 -4.36 5.40
N ARG A 152 13.74 -3.36 5.19
CA ARG A 152 12.29 -3.50 5.06
C ARG A 152 11.77 -2.92 3.74
N LYS A 153 10.52 -3.26 3.42
CA LYS A 153 9.79 -2.94 2.19
C LYS A 153 10.37 -3.64 0.96
N ARG A 154 9.53 -3.86 -0.06
CA ARG A 154 9.98 -4.41 -1.33
C ARG A 154 11.10 -3.55 -1.92
N PHE A 155 12.18 -4.19 -2.34
CA PHE A 155 13.29 -3.47 -2.97
C PHE A 155 12.86 -2.90 -4.34
N LYS A 156 13.20 -1.63 -4.57
CA LYS A 156 13.02 -0.92 -5.84
C LYS A 156 14.26 -0.06 -6.05
N THR A 157 14.93 -0.16 -7.19
CA THR A 157 16.17 0.59 -7.49
C THR A 157 15.98 2.10 -7.28
N LYS A 158 14.83 2.66 -7.69
CA LYS A 158 14.49 4.08 -7.47
C LYS A 158 14.46 4.51 -5.99
N ARG A 159 14.44 3.57 -5.05
CA ARG A 159 14.53 3.88 -3.62
C ARG A 159 15.93 4.34 -3.25
N LEU A 160 16.96 3.76 -3.86
CA LEU A 160 18.36 4.15 -3.63
C LEU A 160 18.62 5.61 -4.04
N ASP A 161 17.97 6.09 -5.10
CA ASP A 161 18.08 7.47 -5.58
C ASP A 161 17.53 8.50 -4.58
N LYS A 162 16.76 8.06 -3.59
CA LYS A 162 16.10 8.89 -2.57
C LYS A 162 16.56 8.59 -1.14
N GLU A 163 17.32 7.52 -0.94
CA GLU A 163 17.77 7.13 0.39
C GLU A 163 19.06 7.90 0.74
N LEU A 164 18.89 8.95 1.56
CA LEU A 164 19.98 9.86 1.91
C LEU A 164 21.16 9.16 2.58
N SER A 165 20.91 8.17 3.45
CA SER A 165 21.97 7.39 4.09
C SER A 165 22.79 6.58 3.08
N PHE A 166 22.16 6.07 2.02
CA PHE A 166 22.86 5.38 0.93
C PHE A 166 23.68 6.34 0.07
N LEU A 167 23.10 7.49 -0.27
CA LEU A 167 23.78 8.49 -1.11
C LEU A 167 24.99 9.11 -0.41
N ALA A 168 24.93 9.24 0.93
CA ALA A 168 26.01 9.76 1.75
C ALA A 168 27.19 8.77 1.95
N LEU A 169 26.97 7.46 1.69
CA LEU A 169 28.04 6.48 1.80
C LEU A 169 29.13 6.69 0.73
N PRO A 170 30.42 6.53 1.10
CA PRO A 170 31.49 6.40 0.11
C PRO A 170 31.17 5.26 -0.87
N GLU A 171 31.43 5.49 -2.16
CA GLU A 171 31.11 4.56 -3.24
C GLU A 171 31.67 3.15 -2.98
N ALA A 172 32.88 3.07 -2.44
CA ALA A 172 33.56 1.81 -2.16
C ALA A 172 32.85 0.89 -1.16
N VAL A 173 31.94 1.41 -0.32
CA VAL A 173 31.23 0.63 0.71
C VAL A 173 29.73 0.49 0.44
N ARG A 174 29.20 1.07 -0.64
CA ARG A 174 27.78 0.97 -1.00
C ARG A 174 27.35 -0.45 -1.29
N ALA A 175 28.18 -1.20 -2.00
CA ALA A 175 27.91 -2.62 -2.29
C ALA A 175 27.86 -3.46 -1.01
N ASP A 176 28.75 -3.18 -0.04
CA ASP A 176 28.74 -3.85 1.27
C ASP A 176 27.43 -3.60 2.01
N ALA A 177 26.98 -2.34 2.07
CA ALA A 177 25.73 -1.98 2.75
C ALA A 177 24.52 -2.67 2.12
N LEU A 178 24.45 -2.79 0.78
CA LEU A 178 23.37 -3.52 0.10
C LEU A 178 23.41 -5.02 0.37
N SER A 179 24.60 -5.62 0.35
CA SER A 179 24.78 -7.05 0.64
C SER A 179 24.40 -7.37 2.09
N MET A 180 24.80 -6.52 3.05
CA MET A 180 24.39 -6.64 4.45
C MET A 180 22.87 -6.48 4.61
N ALA A 181 22.26 -5.51 3.94
CA ALA A 181 20.82 -5.33 3.97
C ALA A 181 20.09 -6.56 3.41
N ALA A 182 20.58 -7.19 2.34
CA ALA A 182 20.00 -8.42 1.79
C ALA A 182 20.01 -9.56 2.82
N LEU A 183 21.12 -9.74 3.54
CA LEU A 183 21.25 -10.77 4.58
C LEU A 183 20.27 -10.52 5.75
N ILE A 184 20.19 -9.28 6.25
CA ILE A 184 19.29 -8.93 7.38
C ILE A 184 17.82 -9.05 6.97
N ARG A 185 17.45 -8.67 5.76
CA ARG A 185 16.10 -8.85 5.23
C ARG A 185 15.63 -10.29 5.31
N MET A 186 16.48 -11.21 4.89
CA MET A 186 16.16 -12.64 4.89
C MET A 186 16.16 -13.19 6.32
N ALA A 187 17.11 -12.79 7.17
CA ALA A 187 17.19 -13.20 8.57
C ALA A 187 15.97 -12.75 9.38
N ASP A 188 15.53 -11.50 9.22
CA ASP A 188 14.30 -10.99 9.83
C ASP A 188 13.06 -11.74 9.30
N GLY A 189 13.09 -12.16 8.01
CA GLY A 189 12.05 -13.02 7.44
C GLY A 189 12.01 -14.42 8.05
N LEU A 190 13.14 -14.96 8.51
CA LEU A 190 13.26 -16.27 9.17
C LEU A 190 12.77 -16.26 10.62
N ASP A 191 12.53 -15.12 11.23
CA ASP A 191 11.84 -15.00 12.53
C ASP A 191 10.54 -14.19 12.40
N TYR A 192 9.87 -14.30 11.25
CA TYR A 192 8.57 -13.65 11.01
C TYR A 192 7.51 -14.08 12.01
N SER A 193 7.54 -15.31 12.46
CA SER A 193 6.65 -15.84 13.49
C SER A 193 6.92 -15.26 14.89
N GLN A 194 8.04 -14.58 15.08
CA GLN A 194 8.57 -14.07 16.37
C GLN A 194 8.66 -15.16 17.45
N SER A 195 8.83 -16.41 17.02
CA SER A 195 8.89 -17.57 17.90
C SER A 195 10.29 -17.83 18.47
N GLN A 196 11.33 -17.25 17.87
CA GLN A 196 12.76 -17.49 18.13
C GLN A 196 13.13 -18.99 18.13
N THR A 197 12.36 -19.82 17.41
CA THR A 197 12.57 -21.27 17.34
C THR A 197 13.11 -21.76 15.99
N THR A 198 13.03 -20.94 14.95
CA THR A 198 13.52 -21.26 13.61
C THR A 198 15.05 -21.25 13.58
N ARG A 199 15.64 -22.27 12.98
CA ARG A 199 17.09 -22.43 12.81
C ARG A 199 17.41 -22.75 11.35
N LEU A 200 18.61 -22.39 10.93
CA LEU A 200 19.14 -22.84 9.66
C LEU A 200 19.89 -24.15 9.84
N GLY A 201 19.61 -25.12 9.00
CA GLY A 201 20.33 -26.38 8.86
C GLY A 201 21.38 -26.31 7.75
N ASP A 202 21.64 -27.46 7.12
CA ASP A 202 22.64 -27.56 6.07
C ASP A 202 22.30 -26.68 4.86
N ALA A 203 23.33 -26.13 4.24
CA ALA A 203 23.23 -25.40 2.99
C ALA A 203 23.86 -26.22 1.85
N GLU A 204 23.05 -26.56 0.86
CA GLU A 204 23.49 -27.30 -0.31
C GLU A 204 23.79 -26.33 -1.47
N VAL A 205 25.01 -26.38 -2.00
CA VAL A 205 25.41 -25.62 -3.18
C VAL A 205 25.17 -26.50 -4.40
N LEU A 206 24.18 -26.11 -5.20
CA LEU A 206 23.77 -26.81 -6.41
C LEU A 206 24.08 -25.97 -7.66
N SER A 207 23.99 -26.56 -8.84
CA SER A 207 24.30 -25.85 -10.10
C SER A 207 23.40 -24.61 -10.33
N GLN A 208 22.19 -24.60 -9.76
CA GLN A 208 21.20 -23.53 -9.91
C GLN A 208 21.27 -22.48 -8.78
N GLY A 209 21.95 -22.76 -7.66
CA GLY A 209 22.01 -21.84 -6.53
C GLY A 209 22.35 -22.51 -5.20
N ILE A 210 21.96 -21.87 -4.12
CA ILE A 210 22.14 -22.36 -2.75
C ILE A 210 20.77 -22.67 -2.15
N ALA A 211 20.57 -23.89 -1.67
CA ALA A 211 19.40 -24.29 -0.88
C ALA A 211 19.80 -24.35 0.59
N VAL A 212 19.06 -23.65 1.44
CA VAL A 212 19.29 -23.61 2.89
C VAL A 212 18.12 -24.26 3.59
N ALA A 213 18.37 -25.31 4.36
CA ALA A 213 17.35 -25.98 5.15
C ALA A 213 16.90 -25.07 6.31
N VAL A 214 15.60 -25.00 6.52
CA VAL A 214 14.96 -24.23 7.60
C VAL A 214 14.28 -25.21 8.54
N LEU A 215 14.68 -25.20 9.81
CA LEU A 215 14.28 -26.16 10.82
C LEU A 215 13.46 -25.49 11.92
N GLY A 216 12.54 -26.21 12.53
CA GLY A 216 11.74 -25.73 13.66
C GLY A 216 10.24 -25.89 13.45
N PRO A 217 9.44 -25.71 14.51
CA PRO A 217 8.00 -25.97 14.50
C PRO A 217 7.18 -25.07 13.56
N VAL A 218 7.71 -23.90 13.20
CA VAL A 218 7.07 -22.92 12.30
C VAL A 218 7.90 -22.63 11.03
N CYS A 219 8.87 -23.51 10.73
CA CYS A 219 9.86 -23.35 9.66
C CYS A 219 9.24 -23.08 8.28
N ALA A 220 8.08 -23.67 7.95
CA ALA A 220 7.43 -23.46 6.66
C ALA A 220 6.97 -21.99 6.48
N GLN A 221 6.42 -21.38 7.51
CA GLN A 221 5.98 -19.97 7.48
C GLN A 221 7.18 -19.03 7.36
N ASP A 222 8.20 -19.25 8.16
CA ASP A 222 9.40 -18.42 8.22
C ASP A 222 10.25 -18.57 6.95
N ALA A 223 10.42 -19.79 6.42
CA ALA A 223 11.06 -20.05 5.13
C ALA A 223 10.37 -19.31 3.98
N ALA A 224 9.03 -19.43 3.91
CA ALA A 224 8.25 -18.74 2.89
C ALA A 224 8.41 -17.21 2.99
N ARG A 225 8.52 -16.68 4.21
CA ARG A 225 8.72 -15.25 4.45
C ARG A 225 10.13 -14.79 4.06
N ALA A 226 11.15 -15.51 4.46
CA ALA A 226 12.54 -15.26 4.07
C ALA A 226 12.70 -15.28 2.54
N GLN A 227 12.05 -16.24 1.87
CA GLN A 227 12.04 -16.33 0.41
C GLN A 227 11.42 -15.08 -0.24
N GLN A 228 10.35 -14.53 0.31
CA GLN A 228 9.75 -13.27 -0.17
C GLN A 228 10.69 -12.07 0.03
N LYS A 229 11.49 -12.08 1.10
CA LYS A 229 12.45 -11.01 1.43
C LYS A 229 13.80 -11.14 0.71
N ALA A 230 14.03 -12.20 -0.05
CA ALA A 230 15.22 -12.39 -0.87
C ALA A 230 15.25 -11.54 -2.15
N ASP A 231 14.31 -10.60 -2.31
CA ASP A 231 14.20 -9.73 -3.49
C ASP A 231 15.45 -8.88 -3.74
N LEU A 232 16.08 -8.34 -2.68
CA LEU A 232 17.35 -7.60 -2.79
C LEU A 232 18.52 -8.53 -3.12
N TRP A 233 18.57 -9.73 -2.53
CA TRP A 233 19.57 -10.75 -2.86
C TRP A 233 19.57 -11.07 -4.36
N HIS A 234 18.39 -11.39 -4.91
CA HIS A 234 18.23 -11.71 -6.32
C HIS A 234 18.44 -10.53 -7.27
N HIS A 235 18.43 -9.30 -6.73
CA HIS A 235 18.81 -8.10 -7.49
C HIS A 235 20.34 -7.92 -7.56
N LEU A 236 21.05 -8.33 -6.51
CA LEU A 236 22.50 -8.13 -6.39
C LEU A 236 23.30 -9.28 -7.00
N PHE A 237 22.77 -10.49 -6.92
CA PHE A 237 23.53 -11.71 -7.24
C PHE A 237 22.77 -12.59 -8.22
N ASP A 238 23.48 -13.12 -9.23
CA ASP A 238 22.95 -14.10 -10.19
C ASP A 238 22.79 -15.52 -9.60
N VAL A 239 23.06 -15.68 -8.31
CA VAL A 239 22.94 -16.95 -7.58
C VAL A 239 21.61 -17.01 -6.85
N GLN A 240 20.78 -17.98 -7.20
CA GLN A 240 19.52 -18.20 -6.49
C GLN A 240 19.76 -18.66 -5.06
N LEU A 241 18.99 -18.11 -4.11
CA LEU A 241 18.97 -18.55 -2.72
C LEU A 241 17.57 -19.07 -2.40
N ARG A 242 17.49 -20.30 -1.87
CA ARG A 242 16.24 -20.96 -1.50
C ARG A 242 16.24 -21.34 -0.04
N PHE A 243 15.12 -21.02 0.62
CA PHE A 243 14.81 -21.47 1.97
C PHE A 243 13.82 -22.63 1.89
N VAL A 244 14.23 -23.81 2.36
CA VAL A 244 13.48 -25.06 2.25
C VAL A 244 13.09 -25.53 3.64
N ALA A 245 11.80 -25.55 3.94
CA ALA A 245 11.33 -26.04 5.23
C ALA A 245 11.64 -27.54 5.41
N GLU A 246 11.84 -27.97 6.63
CA GLU A 246 12.12 -29.37 6.95
C GLU A 246 11.06 -30.32 6.37
N GLY A 247 11.52 -31.33 5.64
CA GLY A 247 10.65 -32.31 4.99
C GLY A 247 10.07 -31.87 3.62
N GLU A 248 10.34 -30.66 3.17
CA GLU A 248 9.94 -30.20 1.83
C GLU A 248 11.05 -30.48 0.79
N PRO A 249 10.69 -30.85 -0.45
CA PRO A 249 11.67 -31.01 -1.51
C PRO A 249 12.23 -29.67 -1.99
N VAL A 250 13.50 -29.63 -2.39
CA VAL A 250 14.10 -28.45 -3.05
C VAL A 250 13.53 -28.34 -4.47
N ILE A 251 12.65 -27.39 -4.70
CA ILE A 251 12.06 -27.16 -6.02
C ILE A 251 12.59 -25.82 -6.56
N TRP A 252 13.49 -25.86 -7.54
CA TRP A 252 14.12 -24.67 -8.13
C TRP A 252 13.20 -23.90 -9.07
N ASP A 253 12.28 -24.58 -9.76
CA ASP A 253 11.35 -23.96 -10.72
C ASP A 253 10.16 -23.25 -10.07
N GLN A 254 10.02 -23.35 -8.76
CA GLN A 254 9.08 -22.56 -7.97
C GLN A 254 9.74 -21.34 -7.30
N LEU A 255 10.57 -20.61 -8.01
CA LEU A 255 10.30 -19.18 -7.96
C LEU A 255 8.87 -19.06 -8.50
N HIS A 256 7.94 -18.63 -7.68
CA HIS A 256 6.84 -17.85 -8.17
C HIS A 256 7.42 -16.49 -8.62
N GLU A 257 8.23 -16.47 -9.67
CA GLU A 257 7.57 -15.96 -10.87
C GLU A 257 6.28 -16.77 -10.92
N VAL A 258 5.17 -16.23 -10.45
CA VAL A 258 3.92 -16.35 -11.22
C VAL A 258 4.47 -16.25 -12.62
N GLU A 259 4.50 -17.37 -13.40
CA GLU A 259 4.80 -17.29 -14.82
C GLU A 259 4.02 -16.07 -15.21
N LYS A 260 4.73 -14.95 -15.28
CA LYS A 260 4.12 -13.75 -15.86
C LYS A 260 3.85 -14.32 -17.20
N PRO A 261 2.58 -14.66 -17.50
CA PRO A 261 2.29 -15.35 -18.73
C PRO A 261 3.06 -14.50 -19.71
N GLU A 262 3.96 -15.07 -20.50
CA GLU A 262 4.78 -14.38 -21.50
C GLU A 262 3.85 -13.81 -22.56
N PHE A 263 2.91 -13.01 -22.10
CA PHE A 263 2.13 -12.11 -22.89
C PHE A 263 3.08 -11.00 -23.22
N GLY A 264 3.88 -11.11 -24.27
CA GLY A 264 4.64 -9.98 -24.82
C GLY A 264 4.74 -8.73 -23.91
N LEU A 265 4.89 -8.95 -22.57
CA LEU A 265 5.06 -7.91 -21.58
C LEU A 265 6.36 -7.23 -22.00
N ALA A 266 6.21 -6.09 -22.68
CA ALA A 266 7.36 -5.27 -23.01
C ALA A 266 8.17 -5.14 -21.72
N LYS A 267 9.47 -5.40 -21.79
CA LYS A 267 10.41 -5.22 -20.66
C LYS A 267 10.39 -3.78 -20.13
N GLU A 268 9.76 -2.86 -20.87
CA GLU A 268 9.55 -1.47 -20.48
C GLU A 268 8.19 -1.31 -19.77
N LYS A 269 8.24 -0.70 -18.56
CA LYS A 269 7.04 -0.29 -17.84
C LYS A 269 6.31 0.76 -18.66
N LEU A 270 5.05 0.48 -18.99
CA LEU A 270 4.17 1.46 -19.61
C LEU A 270 4.07 2.69 -18.71
N LYS A 271 4.41 3.86 -19.23
CA LYS A 271 4.28 5.14 -18.50
C LYS A 271 2.86 5.70 -18.56
N ALA A 272 2.14 5.40 -19.64
CA ALA A 272 0.77 5.82 -19.91
C ALA A 272 0.06 4.76 -20.74
N PRO A 273 -1.29 4.77 -20.84
CA PRO A 273 -2.05 3.83 -21.66
C PRO A 273 -1.73 3.87 -23.15
N GLY A 274 -1.39 5.03 -23.71
CA GLY A 274 -1.11 5.22 -25.14
C GLY A 274 -2.39 5.34 -25.98
N VAL A 275 -3.43 5.99 -25.45
CA VAL A 275 -4.69 6.22 -26.16
C VAL A 275 -4.48 7.25 -27.27
N LEU A 276 -5.04 7.00 -28.46
CA LEU A 276 -4.98 7.88 -29.65
C LEU A 276 -6.39 8.32 -30.07
N LEU A 277 -6.46 9.45 -30.80
CA LEU A 277 -7.71 9.99 -31.32
C LEU A 277 -8.43 9.04 -32.30
N GLU A 278 -7.65 8.31 -33.08
CA GLU A 278 -8.10 7.36 -34.10
C GLU A 278 -8.46 5.98 -33.54
N ASP A 279 -8.08 5.71 -32.26
CA ASP A 279 -8.41 4.41 -31.67
C ASP A 279 -9.92 4.16 -31.70
N LEU A 280 -10.31 2.95 -32.05
CA LEU A 280 -11.63 2.46 -31.71
C LEU A 280 -11.81 2.44 -30.20
N MET A 281 -13.00 2.74 -29.70
CA MET A 281 -13.27 2.73 -28.25
C MET A 281 -12.92 1.39 -27.59
N SER A 282 -13.08 0.27 -28.29
CA SER A 282 -12.64 -1.06 -27.83
C SER A 282 -11.12 -1.15 -27.68
N GLU A 283 -10.35 -0.57 -28.61
CA GLU A 283 -8.88 -0.59 -28.52
C GLU A 283 -8.37 0.40 -27.47
N ALA A 284 -8.93 1.60 -27.38
CA ALA A 284 -8.65 2.52 -26.28
C ALA A 284 -8.92 1.87 -24.92
N GLY A 285 -10.06 1.17 -24.77
CA GLY A 285 -10.40 0.41 -23.58
C GLY A 285 -9.40 -0.70 -23.27
N ARG A 286 -8.92 -1.42 -24.29
CA ARG A 286 -7.88 -2.45 -24.17
C ARG A 286 -6.56 -1.86 -23.65
N LYS A 287 -6.11 -0.73 -24.21
CA LYS A 287 -4.90 -0.02 -23.79
C LYS A 287 -4.98 0.43 -22.33
N VAL A 288 -6.09 1.06 -21.91
CA VAL A 288 -6.35 1.47 -20.53
C VAL A 288 -6.37 0.27 -19.57
N LEU A 289 -7.08 -0.80 -19.95
CA LEU A 289 -7.15 -2.02 -19.14
C LEU A 289 -5.77 -2.69 -19.00
N ARG A 290 -5.00 -2.76 -20.09
CA ARG A 290 -3.63 -3.32 -20.10
C ARG A 290 -2.70 -2.55 -19.16
N PHE A 291 -2.73 -1.23 -19.21
CA PHE A 291 -1.94 -0.36 -18.34
C PHE A 291 -2.23 -0.61 -16.86
N HIS A 292 -3.51 -0.66 -16.47
CA HIS A 292 -3.88 -0.90 -15.08
C HIS A 292 -3.70 -2.36 -14.66
N PHE A 293 -3.83 -3.32 -15.58
CA PHE A 293 -3.54 -4.72 -15.30
C PHE A 293 -2.06 -4.94 -14.98
N GLN A 294 -1.17 -4.31 -15.74
CA GLN A 294 0.27 -4.33 -15.45
C GLN A 294 0.55 -3.75 -14.05
N ARG A 295 -0.04 -2.60 -13.71
CA ARG A 295 0.11 -2.00 -12.37
C ARG A 295 -0.40 -2.92 -11.27
N MET A 296 -1.53 -3.60 -11.47
CA MET A 296 -2.04 -4.57 -10.50
C MET A 296 -1.02 -5.68 -10.23
N LEU A 297 -0.41 -6.24 -11.28
CA LEU A 297 0.60 -7.29 -11.15
C LEU A 297 1.92 -6.78 -10.55
N ASP A 298 2.31 -5.55 -10.86
CA ASP A 298 3.52 -4.93 -10.30
C ASP A 298 3.45 -4.75 -8.78
N HIS A 299 2.24 -4.49 -8.23
CA HIS A 299 2.02 -4.29 -6.80
C HIS A 299 1.63 -5.58 -6.05
N GLU A 300 1.32 -6.67 -6.74
CA GLU A 300 0.93 -7.93 -6.10
C GLU A 300 2.01 -8.49 -5.15
N PRO A 301 3.31 -8.56 -5.52
CA PRO A 301 4.34 -9.08 -4.61
C PRO A 301 4.47 -8.27 -3.32
N GLY A 302 4.42 -6.94 -3.39
CA GLY A 302 4.46 -6.07 -2.21
C GLY A 302 3.19 -6.20 -1.35
N THR A 303 2.01 -6.38 -1.99
CA THR A 303 0.74 -6.67 -1.32
C THR A 303 0.81 -7.98 -0.55
N ARG A 304 1.37 -9.03 -1.14
CA ARG A 304 1.58 -10.33 -0.48
C ARG A 304 2.54 -10.22 0.70
N LEU A 305 3.62 -9.48 0.54
CA LEU A 305 4.58 -9.19 1.59
C LEU A 305 3.91 -8.44 2.76
N GLY A 306 3.09 -7.40 2.48
CA GLY A 306 2.28 -6.69 3.47
C GLY A 306 3.07 -5.79 4.43
N GLU A 307 4.30 -5.42 4.09
CA GLU A 307 5.13 -4.48 4.86
C GLU A 307 4.86 -3.02 4.51
N ASP A 308 4.40 -2.79 3.29
CA ASP A 308 4.03 -1.48 2.80
C ASP A 308 2.54 -1.47 2.45
N ILE A 309 1.76 -0.73 3.22
CA ILE A 309 0.31 -0.58 2.99
C ILE A 309 -0.01 0.06 1.65
N GLU A 310 0.95 0.79 1.05
CA GLU A 310 0.77 1.44 -0.25
C GLU A 310 0.82 0.43 -1.41
N GLU A 311 1.53 -0.68 -1.28
CA GLU A 311 1.49 -1.75 -2.29
C GLU A 311 0.08 -2.34 -2.43
N LEU A 312 -0.59 -2.59 -1.30
CA LEU A 312 -1.99 -3.04 -1.28
C LEU A 312 -2.93 -1.94 -1.78
N HIS A 313 -2.69 -0.69 -1.40
CA HIS A 313 -3.44 0.46 -1.90
C HIS A 313 -3.37 0.55 -3.42
N ASP A 314 -2.18 0.55 -3.99
CA ASP A 314 -1.95 0.67 -5.42
C ASP A 314 -2.52 -0.51 -6.22
N MET A 315 -2.38 -1.74 -5.73
CA MET A 315 -3.02 -2.92 -6.32
C MET A 315 -4.55 -2.78 -6.34
N ARG A 316 -5.14 -2.28 -5.24
CA ARG A 316 -6.58 -2.02 -5.13
C ARG A 316 -7.02 -0.90 -6.07
N VAL A 317 -6.26 0.19 -6.16
CA VAL A 317 -6.52 1.30 -7.10
C VAL A 317 -6.51 0.80 -8.55
N ALA A 318 -5.51 0.01 -8.95
CA ALA A 318 -5.42 -0.57 -10.29
C ALA A 318 -6.64 -1.46 -10.59
N THR A 319 -7.02 -2.33 -9.65
CA THR A 319 -8.22 -3.20 -9.78
C THR A 319 -9.51 -2.37 -9.90
N ARG A 320 -9.64 -1.29 -9.13
CA ARG A 320 -10.79 -0.38 -9.16
C ARG A 320 -10.86 0.38 -10.49
N ARG A 321 -9.72 0.87 -10.99
CA ARG A 321 -9.64 1.59 -12.27
C ARG A 321 -10.00 0.68 -13.45
N MET A 322 -9.61 -0.59 -13.46
CA MET A 322 -10.06 -1.55 -14.47
C MET A 322 -11.59 -1.77 -14.44
N ARG A 323 -12.20 -1.83 -13.25
CA ARG A 323 -13.67 -1.91 -13.14
C ARG A 323 -14.36 -0.65 -13.65
N ALA A 324 -13.75 0.52 -13.41
CA ALA A 324 -14.25 1.80 -13.96
C ALA A 324 -14.07 1.85 -15.48
N ALA A 325 -12.95 1.38 -16.02
CA ALA A 325 -12.72 1.28 -17.46
C ALA A 325 -13.79 0.41 -18.15
N PHE A 326 -14.16 -0.73 -17.56
CA PHE A 326 -15.28 -1.52 -18.11
C PHE A 326 -16.65 -0.82 -18.06
N ARG A 327 -16.86 0.18 -17.18
CA ARG A 327 -18.09 0.99 -17.21
C ARG A 327 -18.10 1.99 -18.38
N VAL A 328 -16.91 2.43 -18.82
CA VAL A 328 -16.76 3.36 -19.97
C VAL A 328 -16.71 2.59 -21.28
N PHE A 329 -15.87 1.59 -21.36
CA PHE A 329 -15.55 0.86 -22.58
C PHE A 329 -16.38 -0.42 -22.77
N GLY A 330 -17.09 -0.89 -21.75
CA GLY A 330 -17.89 -2.13 -21.79
C GLY A 330 -18.88 -2.23 -22.93
N PRO A 331 -19.60 -1.14 -23.32
CA PRO A 331 -20.49 -1.16 -24.49
C PRO A 331 -19.81 -1.51 -25.82
N TYR A 332 -18.50 -1.37 -25.91
CA TYR A 332 -17.71 -1.65 -27.11
C TYR A 332 -17.09 -3.04 -27.10
N PHE A 333 -17.43 -3.87 -26.12
CA PHE A 333 -17.04 -5.28 -26.01
C PHE A 333 -18.28 -6.18 -25.93
N GLU A 334 -18.17 -7.37 -26.46
CA GLU A 334 -19.18 -8.41 -26.30
C GLU A 334 -19.34 -8.76 -24.81
N SER A 335 -20.55 -8.56 -24.29
CA SER A 335 -20.84 -8.68 -22.85
C SER A 335 -20.40 -10.04 -22.26
N ASP A 336 -20.62 -11.13 -23.00
CA ASP A 336 -20.29 -12.47 -22.52
C ASP A 336 -18.78 -12.72 -22.44
N LYS A 337 -18.01 -12.07 -23.29
CA LYS A 337 -16.55 -12.15 -23.28
C LYS A 337 -15.92 -11.43 -22.09
N ILE A 338 -16.53 -10.33 -21.62
CA ILE A 338 -15.98 -9.53 -20.52
C ILE A 338 -16.55 -9.89 -19.13
N LYS A 339 -17.72 -10.53 -19.03
CA LYS A 339 -18.35 -10.94 -17.76
C LYS A 339 -17.41 -11.74 -16.83
N PRO A 340 -16.62 -12.74 -17.30
CA PRO A 340 -15.70 -13.47 -16.44
C PRO A 340 -14.64 -12.58 -15.81
N PHE A 341 -14.10 -11.60 -16.56
CA PHE A 341 -13.08 -10.68 -16.09
C PHE A 341 -13.63 -9.70 -15.05
N LEU A 342 -14.83 -9.16 -15.29
CA LEU A 342 -15.54 -8.34 -14.28
C LEU A 342 -15.77 -9.11 -12.98
N LYS A 343 -16.13 -10.40 -13.05
CA LYS A 343 -16.29 -11.26 -11.87
C LYS A 343 -14.94 -11.47 -11.14
N GLY A 344 -13.86 -11.66 -11.88
CA GLY A 344 -12.50 -11.75 -11.37
C GLY A 344 -12.10 -10.47 -10.63
N LEU A 345 -12.21 -9.32 -11.29
CA LEU A 345 -11.89 -8.00 -10.71
C LEU A 345 -12.72 -7.68 -9.46
N ARG A 346 -14.03 -8.03 -9.44
CA ARG A 346 -14.88 -7.83 -8.26
C ARG A 346 -14.42 -8.68 -7.08
N ARG A 347 -14.03 -9.94 -7.33
CA ARG A 347 -13.54 -10.83 -6.28
C ARG A 347 -12.21 -10.33 -5.71
N THR A 348 -11.25 -10.05 -6.57
CA THR A 348 -9.94 -9.49 -6.18
C THR A 348 -10.11 -8.18 -5.42
N GLY A 349 -10.92 -7.25 -5.96
CA GLY A 349 -11.16 -5.96 -5.32
C GLY A 349 -11.84 -6.06 -3.94
N ARG A 350 -12.70 -7.07 -3.71
CA ARG A 350 -13.28 -7.32 -2.37
C ARG A 350 -12.22 -7.82 -1.39
N ALA A 351 -11.41 -8.79 -1.80
CA ALA A 351 -10.36 -9.34 -0.96
C ALA A 351 -9.33 -8.27 -0.54
N LEU A 352 -8.90 -7.42 -1.48
CA LEU A 352 -8.01 -6.29 -1.19
C LEU A 352 -8.70 -5.22 -0.32
N GLY A 353 -9.99 -4.95 -0.58
CA GLY A 353 -10.77 -3.96 0.14
C GLY A 353 -10.89 -4.26 1.62
N SER A 354 -11.18 -5.51 1.99
CA SER A 354 -11.36 -5.92 3.39
C SER A 354 -10.15 -5.61 4.28
N VAL A 355 -8.93 -5.68 3.73
CA VAL A 355 -7.70 -5.32 4.47
C VAL A 355 -7.50 -3.80 4.47
N ARG A 356 -7.61 -3.14 3.31
CA ARG A 356 -7.33 -1.71 3.18
C ARG A 356 -8.28 -0.84 3.99
N ASP A 357 -9.55 -1.19 4.06
CA ASP A 357 -10.54 -0.42 4.83
C ASP A 357 -10.13 -0.38 6.32
N LEU A 358 -9.65 -1.52 6.87
CA LEU A 358 -9.14 -1.58 8.24
C LEU A 358 -7.81 -0.82 8.41
N ASP A 359 -6.89 -0.90 7.44
CA ASP A 359 -5.65 -0.11 7.45
C ASP A 359 -5.95 1.40 7.56
N VAL A 360 -6.93 1.89 6.80
CA VAL A 360 -7.32 3.31 6.82
C VAL A 360 -7.95 3.70 8.15
N PHE A 361 -8.87 2.88 8.70
CA PHE A 361 -9.52 3.16 9.98
C PHE A 361 -8.52 3.16 11.13
N MET A 362 -7.63 2.19 11.19
CA MET A 362 -6.58 2.11 12.21
C MET A 362 -5.63 3.31 12.12
N HIS A 363 -5.22 3.70 10.92
CA HIS A 363 -4.38 4.88 10.72
C HIS A 363 -5.08 6.17 11.19
N LYS A 364 -6.34 6.37 10.84
CA LYS A 364 -7.12 7.55 11.28
C LYS A 364 -7.33 7.59 12.80
N ALA A 365 -7.52 6.42 13.43
CA ALA A 365 -7.62 6.32 14.89
C ALA A 365 -6.28 6.67 15.56
N GLN A 366 -5.17 6.22 15.00
CA GLN A 366 -3.84 6.55 15.50
C GLN A 366 -3.54 8.05 15.38
N VAL A 367 -3.83 8.67 14.23
CA VAL A 367 -3.69 10.13 14.04
C VAL A 367 -4.56 10.91 15.04
N TYR A 368 -5.73 10.40 15.39
CA TYR A 368 -6.56 11.02 16.42
C TYR A 368 -5.90 10.92 17.80
N LEU A 369 -5.40 9.74 18.17
CA LEU A 369 -4.69 9.54 19.43
C LEU A 369 -3.45 10.44 19.54
N ASP A 370 -2.65 10.52 18.50
CA ASP A 370 -1.42 11.33 18.47
C ASP A 370 -1.72 12.83 18.74
N LYS A 371 -2.89 13.31 18.32
CA LYS A 371 -3.36 14.68 18.60
C LYS A 371 -3.94 14.81 20.00
N ALA A 372 -4.67 13.79 20.48
CA ALA A 372 -5.36 13.81 21.76
C ALA A 372 -4.44 13.60 22.97
N LEU A 373 -3.30 12.93 22.80
CA LEU A 373 -2.29 12.70 23.84
C LEU A 373 -1.68 13.99 24.43
N GLN A 374 -1.93 15.15 23.81
CA GLN A 374 -1.52 16.45 24.35
C GLN A 374 -2.49 17.01 25.39
N GLU A 375 -3.71 16.49 25.51
CA GLU A 375 -4.76 17.08 26.34
C GLU A 375 -5.37 16.12 27.40
N GLU A 376 -5.58 14.82 27.12
CA GLU A 376 -6.12 13.81 28.06
C GLU A 376 -5.75 12.38 27.67
N GLN A 377 -5.68 11.44 28.64
CA GLN A 377 -5.42 10.02 28.40
C GLN A 377 -6.66 9.31 27.81
N PHE A 378 -6.86 9.40 26.50
CA PHE A 378 -7.87 8.59 25.81
C PHE A 378 -7.31 7.22 25.42
N ASN A 379 -8.03 6.16 25.80
CA ASN A 379 -7.67 4.79 25.46
C ASN A 379 -8.58 4.24 24.36
N LEU A 380 -7.99 3.94 23.18
CA LEU A 380 -8.66 3.24 22.07
C LEU A 380 -8.19 1.77 21.94
N ASP A 381 -7.41 1.24 22.87
CA ASP A 381 -6.83 -0.12 22.78
C ASP A 381 -7.87 -1.20 22.50
N PRO A 382 -9.05 -1.24 23.13
CA PRO A 382 -10.05 -2.26 22.84
C PRO A 382 -10.55 -2.25 21.40
N LEU A 383 -10.67 -1.04 20.82
CA LEU A 383 -11.08 -0.84 19.43
C LEU A 383 -9.97 -1.26 18.47
N LEU A 384 -8.75 -0.78 18.73
CA LEU A 384 -7.57 -1.09 17.90
C LEU A 384 -7.25 -2.59 17.93
N ALA A 385 -7.32 -3.25 19.09
CA ALA A 385 -7.13 -4.69 19.20
C ALA A 385 -8.18 -5.48 18.40
N SER A 386 -9.45 -5.06 18.46
CA SER A 386 -10.52 -5.67 17.66
C SER A 386 -10.26 -5.50 16.16
N TRP A 387 -9.89 -4.32 15.72
CA TRP A 387 -9.59 -4.05 14.30
C TRP A 387 -8.33 -4.77 13.83
N GLN A 388 -7.31 -4.88 14.67
CA GLN A 388 -6.09 -5.64 14.36
C GLN A 388 -6.40 -7.13 14.13
N GLN A 389 -7.24 -7.73 14.98
CA GLN A 389 -7.68 -9.12 14.81
C GLN A 389 -8.47 -9.29 13.49
N GLN A 390 -9.41 -8.38 13.20
CA GLN A 390 -10.18 -8.41 11.96
C GLN A 390 -9.27 -8.22 10.73
N ARG A 391 -8.28 -7.33 10.82
CA ARG A 391 -7.29 -7.09 9.78
C ARG A 391 -6.47 -8.35 9.47
N GLN A 392 -6.05 -9.06 10.51
CA GLN A 392 -5.28 -10.30 10.33
C GLN A 392 -6.13 -11.36 9.62
N ALA A 393 -7.37 -11.58 10.05
CA ALA A 393 -8.29 -12.50 9.39
C ALA A 393 -8.60 -12.10 7.93
N ALA A 394 -8.78 -10.79 7.67
CA ALA A 394 -8.99 -10.27 6.32
C ALA A 394 -7.75 -10.48 5.43
N ARG A 395 -6.53 -10.34 6.00
CA ARG A 395 -5.27 -10.58 5.30
C ARG A 395 -5.12 -12.04 4.90
N GLU A 396 -5.41 -12.97 5.81
CA GLU A 396 -5.39 -14.41 5.51
C GLU A 396 -6.37 -14.76 4.38
N GLY A 397 -7.59 -14.22 4.45
CA GLY A 397 -8.58 -14.39 3.39
C GLY A 397 -8.15 -13.77 2.05
N MET A 398 -7.44 -12.65 2.06
CA MET A 398 -6.88 -12.02 0.88
C MET A 398 -5.78 -12.91 0.26
N LEU A 399 -4.84 -13.40 1.05
CA LEU A 399 -3.77 -14.29 0.58
C LEU A 399 -4.35 -15.58 0.00
N ALA A 400 -5.29 -16.22 0.69
CA ALA A 400 -5.99 -17.40 0.16
C ALA A 400 -6.73 -17.13 -1.17
N CYS A 401 -7.26 -15.91 -1.34
CA CYS A 401 -7.87 -15.51 -2.62
C CYS A 401 -6.83 -15.39 -3.74
N LEU A 402 -5.68 -14.77 -3.46
CA LEU A 402 -4.60 -14.57 -4.43
C LEU A 402 -3.87 -15.88 -4.78
N ASP A 403 -3.77 -16.84 -3.85
CA ASP A 403 -3.17 -18.15 -4.07
C ASP A 403 -4.11 -19.12 -4.81
N GLY A 404 -5.40 -18.79 -4.80
CA GLY A 404 -6.42 -19.67 -5.35
C GLY A 404 -6.36 -19.84 -6.87
N LYS A 405 -6.56 -21.07 -7.38
CA LYS A 405 -6.59 -21.42 -8.82
C LYS A 405 -7.53 -20.50 -9.64
N ARG A 406 -8.57 -19.93 -8.99
CA ARG A 406 -9.50 -19.00 -9.65
C ARG A 406 -8.87 -17.64 -9.96
N TYR A 407 -7.98 -17.16 -9.10
CA TYR A 407 -7.23 -15.93 -9.33
C TYR A 407 -6.17 -16.14 -10.40
N GLN A 408 -5.40 -17.22 -10.32
CA GLN A 408 -4.39 -17.58 -11.32
C GLN A 408 -5.00 -17.71 -12.73
N ARG A 409 -6.15 -18.41 -12.84
CA ARG A 409 -6.90 -18.50 -14.11
C ARG A 409 -7.36 -17.12 -14.59
N PHE A 410 -7.90 -16.30 -13.70
CA PHE A 410 -8.32 -14.93 -14.04
C PHE A 410 -7.15 -14.12 -14.60
N VAL A 411 -5.99 -14.12 -13.94
CA VAL A 411 -4.79 -13.39 -14.38
C VAL A 411 -4.36 -13.89 -15.77
N ARG A 412 -4.26 -15.18 -15.96
CA ARG A 412 -3.86 -15.78 -17.25
C ARG A 412 -4.84 -15.42 -18.37
N ASP A 413 -6.13 -15.69 -18.17
CA ASP A 413 -7.12 -15.56 -19.23
C ASP A 413 -7.39 -14.07 -19.55
N PHE A 414 -7.35 -13.20 -18.54
CA PHE A 414 -7.50 -11.75 -18.73
C PHE A 414 -6.26 -11.15 -19.40
N GLY A 415 -5.07 -11.59 -19.02
CA GLY A 415 -3.84 -11.24 -19.73
C GLY A 415 -3.95 -11.60 -21.21
N GLN A 416 -4.27 -12.84 -21.56
CA GLN A 416 -4.43 -13.27 -22.95
C GLN A 416 -5.44 -12.40 -23.70
N PHE A 417 -6.61 -12.12 -23.11
CA PHE A 417 -7.62 -11.22 -23.70
C PHE A 417 -7.06 -9.83 -23.98
N LEU A 418 -6.30 -9.24 -23.07
CA LEU A 418 -5.75 -7.89 -23.20
C LEU A 418 -4.64 -7.76 -24.25
N TRP A 419 -3.86 -8.85 -24.48
CA TRP A 419 -2.78 -8.84 -25.47
C TRP A 419 -3.21 -9.37 -26.84
N THR A 420 -4.43 -9.91 -26.98
CA THR A 420 -4.98 -10.31 -28.28
C THR A 420 -5.72 -9.15 -28.93
N ALA A 421 -5.20 -8.63 -30.03
CA ALA A 421 -5.82 -7.54 -30.78
C ALA A 421 -7.26 -7.89 -31.19
N GLY A 422 -8.20 -6.96 -31.01
CA GLY A 422 -9.60 -7.15 -31.38
C GLY A 422 -10.40 -8.14 -30.52
N ALA A 423 -9.78 -8.84 -29.53
CA ALA A 423 -10.49 -9.84 -28.74
C ALA A 423 -11.74 -9.26 -28.06
N GLY A 424 -12.89 -9.88 -28.32
CA GLY A 424 -14.19 -9.50 -27.77
C GLY A 424 -14.69 -8.10 -28.17
N ALA A 425 -14.08 -7.44 -29.13
CA ALA A 425 -14.59 -6.15 -29.63
C ALA A 425 -15.92 -6.36 -30.39
N VAL A 426 -16.89 -5.48 -30.13
CA VAL A 426 -18.12 -5.45 -30.94
C VAL A 426 -17.75 -4.99 -32.34
N PRO A 427 -18.15 -5.73 -33.42
CA PRO A 427 -17.89 -5.34 -34.79
C PRO A 427 -18.52 -3.99 -35.12
N VAL A 428 -17.77 -3.14 -35.83
CA VAL A 428 -18.31 -1.88 -36.38
C VAL A 428 -18.78 -2.15 -37.78
N PRO A 429 -20.09 -2.01 -38.08
CA PRO A 429 -20.62 -2.20 -39.45
C PRO A 429 -20.01 -1.18 -40.41
N ALA A 430 -19.53 -1.63 -41.56
CA ALA A 430 -18.89 -0.77 -42.55
C ALA A 430 -19.90 0.13 -43.30
N ASP A 431 -21.17 -0.26 -43.31
CA ASP A 431 -22.25 0.38 -44.02
C ASP A 431 -23.10 1.34 -43.15
N GLN A 432 -22.83 1.40 -41.85
CA GLN A 432 -23.54 2.25 -40.89
C GLN A 432 -22.58 3.20 -40.21
N PRO A 433 -22.53 4.48 -40.59
CA PRO A 433 -21.68 5.46 -39.94
C PRO A 433 -22.17 5.72 -38.50
N GLN A 434 -21.44 5.21 -37.51
CA GLN A 434 -21.71 5.45 -36.10
C GLN A 434 -20.45 5.97 -35.42
N PRO A 435 -20.57 6.83 -34.39
CA PRO A 435 -19.43 7.23 -33.58
C PRO A 435 -18.81 6.01 -32.89
N HIS A 436 -17.56 5.67 -33.21
CA HIS A 436 -16.87 4.50 -32.66
C HIS A 436 -15.39 4.76 -32.33
N GLN A 437 -14.84 5.86 -32.84
CA GLN A 437 -13.48 6.31 -32.47
C GLN A 437 -13.52 7.24 -31.27
N VAL A 438 -12.39 7.35 -30.59
CA VAL A 438 -12.19 8.21 -29.39
C VAL A 438 -12.64 9.64 -29.70
N ARG A 439 -12.18 10.24 -30.83
CA ARG A 439 -12.54 11.60 -31.23
C ARG A 439 -14.04 11.85 -31.38
N HIS A 440 -14.81 10.83 -31.74
CA HIS A 440 -16.25 10.97 -31.99
C HIS A 440 -17.11 10.76 -30.74
N VAL A 441 -16.63 9.90 -29.82
CA VAL A 441 -17.41 9.43 -28.67
C VAL A 441 -17.12 10.23 -27.41
N VAL A 442 -15.84 10.57 -27.18
CA VAL A 442 -15.38 11.11 -25.89
C VAL A 442 -15.97 12.47 -25.57
N PRO A 443 -16.19 13.42 -26.53
CA PRO A 443 -16.82 14.70 -26.20
C PRO A 443 -18.20 14.52 -25.55
N ALA A 444 -19.08 13.75 -26.17
CA ALA A 444 -20.40 13.49 -25.63
C ALA A 444 -20.38 12.74 -24.31
N LEU A 445 -19.44 11.80 -24.14
CA LEU A 445 -19.25 11.05 -22.91
C LEU A 445 -18.84 11.98 -21.74
N ILE A 446 -17.86 12.86 -21.95
CA ILE A 446 -17.36 13.77 -20.91
C ILE A 446 -18.43 14.80 -20.54
N TYR A 447 -19.04 15.45 -21.52
CA TYR A 447 -20.12 16.42 -21.25
C TYR A 447 -21.32 15.77 -20.56
N GLY A 448 -21.73 14.58 -20.98
CA GLY A 448 -22.80 13.84 -20.31
C GLY A 448 -22.48 13.53 -18.84
N ARG A 449 -21.22 13.16 -18.51
CA ARG A 449 -20.80 12.94 -17.12
C ARG A 449 -20.75 14.24 -16.31
N TYR A 450 -20.30 15.33 -16.92
CA TYR A 450 -20.24 16.62 -16.28
C TYR A 450 -21.64 17.16 -15.96
N GLU A 451 -22.59 17.05 -16.89
CA GLU A 451 -23.98 17.48 -16.68
C GLU A 451 -24.70 16.64 -15.60
N VAL A 452 -24.38 15.34 -15.49
CA VAL A 452 -24.90 14.52 -14.38
C VAL A 452 -24.40 15.08 -13.02
N VAL A 453 -23.13 15.45 -12.90
CA VAL A 453 -22.59 16.06 -11.67
C VAL A 453 -23.27 17.42 -11.44
N ARG A 454 -23.41 18.26 -12.45
CA ARG A 454 -24.08 19.57 -12.32
C ARG A 454 -25.55 19.47 -11.91
N GLY A 455 -26.24 18.42 -12.31
CA GLY A 455 -27.65 18.21 -11.94
C GLY A 455 -27.90 18.20 -10.42
N TYR A 456 -26.86 17.96 -9.61
CA TYR A 456 -26.98 18.06 -8.14
C TYR A 456 -27.13 19.49 -7.61
N GLU A 457 -26.90 20.52 -8.43
CA GLU A 457 -27.13 21.94 -8.07
C GLU A 457 -28.53 22.18 -7.47
N THR A 458 -29.51 21.44 -7.90
CA THR A 458 -30.91 21.57 -7.43
C THR A 458 -31.14 21.02 -6.02
N VAL A 459 -30.21 20.25 -5.46
CA VAL A 459 -30.37 19.57 -4.16
C VAL A 459 -29.25 19.86 -3.16
N VAL A 460 -28.19 20.57 -3.57
CA VAL A 460 -26.97 20.78 -2.77
C VAL A 460 -27.24 21.49 -1.44
N GLU A 461 -28.09 22.51 -1.42
CA GLU A 461 -28.35 23.31 -0.21
C GLU A 461 -28.93 22.49 0.95
N ASN A 462 -29.68 21.45 0.66
CA ASN A 462 -30.31 20.56 1.64
C ASN A 462 -30.04 19.08 1.33
N ALA A 463 -28.84 18.78 0.83
CA ALA A 463 -28.52 17.45 0.39
C ALA A 463 -28.44 16.46 1.58
N SER A 464 -29.17 15.35 1.46
CA SER A 464 -28.98 14.24 2.38
C SER A 464 -27.61 13.58 2.20
N ILE A 465 -27.09 12.91 3.23
CA ILE A 465 -25.85 12.12 3.15
C ILE A 465 -25.91 11.14 1.97
N ALA A 466 -27.06 10.52 1.72
CA ALA A 466 -27.25 9.62 0.60
C ALA A 466 -27.10 10.33 -0.77
N ALA A 467 -27.59 11.58 -0.91
CA ALA A 467 -27.45 12.38 -2.13
C ALA A 467 -25.98 12.79 -2.34
N LEU A 468 -25.28 13.20 -1.28
CA LEU A 468 -23.84 13.53 -1.33
C LEU A 468 -22.98 12.30 -1.66
N HIS A 469 -23.37 11.15 -1.15
CA HIS A 469 -22.74 9.89 -1.53
C HIS A 469 -22.94 9.57 -3.02
N ALA A 470 -24.13 9.75 -3.56
CA ALA A 470 -24.40 9.57 -5.00
C ALA A 470 -23.58 10.56 -5.85
N LEU A 471 -23.51 11.84 -5.44
CA LEU A 471 -22.67 12.85 -6.08
C LEU A 471 -21.18 12.44 -6.09
N ARG A 472 -20.66 11.93 -4.97
CA ARG A 472 -19.29 11.41 -4.89
C ARG A 472 -19.02 10.32 -5.93
N ILE A 473 -19.98 9.42 -6.14
CA ILE A 473 -19.86 8.37 -7.15
C ILE A 473 -19.82 8.99 -8.56
N ASP A 474 -20.64 10.00 -8.84
CA ASP A 474 -20.69 10.64 -10.15
C ASP A 474 -19.46 11.52 -10.41
N CYS A 475 -18.93 12.22 -9.40
CA CYS A 475 -17.62 12.89 -9.48
C CYS A 475 -16.49 11.90 -9.82
N LYS A 476 -16.47 10.71 -9.19
CA LYS A 476 -15.50 9.65 -9.54
C LYS A 476 -15.66 9.17 -10.99
N ARG A 477 -16.89 9.04 -11.48
CA ARG A 477 -17.15 8.65 -12.87
C ARG A 477 -16.65 9.70 -13.86
N LEU A 478 -16.87 10.98 -13.57
CA LEU A 478 -16.34 12.09 -14.35
C LEU A 478 -14.81 12.07 -14.35
N ARG A 479 -14.18 12.02 -13.18
CA ARG A 479 -12.71 11.97 -13.04
C ARG A 479 -12.09 10.83 -13.84
N TYR A 480 -12.60 9.60 -13.70
CA TYR A 480 -12.05 8.47 -14.44
C TYR A 480 -12.24 8.62 -15.96
N SER A 481 -13.32 9.22 -16.42
CA SER A 481 -13.49 9.51 -17.85
C SER A 481 -12.43 10.48 -18.34
N LEU A 482 -12.15 11.56 -17.60
CA LEU A 482 -11.08 12.51 -17.92
C LEU A 482 -9.70 11.83 -17.90
N GLU A 483 -9.38 11.09 -16.84
CA GLU A 483 -8.09 10.41 -16.70
C GLU A 483 -7.83 9.35 -17.79
N PHE A 484 -8.85 8.61 -18.25
CA PHE A 484 -8.67 7.59 -19.29
C PHE A 484 -8.37 8.18 -20.67
N PHE A 485 -8.79 9.41 -20.90
CA PHE A 485 -8.58 10.11 -22.18
C PHE A 485 -7.60 11.28 -22.05
N ARG A 486 -6.89 11.39 -20.93
CA ARG A 486 -5.95 12.47 -20.64
C ARG A 486 -4.94 12.75 -21.75
N GLU A 487 -4.48 11.70 -22.44
CA GLU A 487 -3.45 11.80 -23.49
C GLU A 487 -3.95 12.46 -24.78
N VAL A 488 -5.27 12.55 -24.97
CA VAL A 488 -5.91 13.11 -26.18
C VAL A 488 -6.70 14.39 -25.90
N LEU A 489 -6.84 14.77 -24.64
CA LEU A 489 -7.48 16.00 -24.20
C LEU A 489 -6.46 17.15 -24.14
N GLY A 490 -6.93 18.39 -24.24
CA GLY A 490 -6.11 19.60 -24.12
C GLY A 490 -5.45 19.73 -22.74
N SER A 491 -4.43 20.58 -22.63
CA SER A 491 -3.64 20.81 -21.42
C SER A 491 -4.49 21.18 -20.20
N GLU A 492 -5.62 21.83 -20.41
CA GLU A 492 -6.57 22.25 -19.36
C GLU A 492 -7.22 21.08 -18.63
N VAL A 493 -7.10 19.86 -19.15
CA VAL A 493 -7.64 18.64 -18.50
C VAL A 493 -7.05 18.42 -17.11
N GLU A 494 -5.78 18.79 -16.89
CA GLU A 494 -5.15 18.67 -15.58
C GLU A 494 -5.87 19.53 -14.54
N ASP A 495 -6.07 20.80 -14.86
CA ASP A 495 -6.81 21.72 -14.00
C ASP A 495 -8.24 21.22 -13.70
N VAL A 496 -8.90 20.66 -14.72
CA VAL A 496 -10.25 20.10 -14.57
C VAL A 496 -10.24 18.88 -13.64
N ILE A 497 -9.26 18.00 -13.79
CA ILE A 497 -9.09 16.83 -12.90
C ILE A 497 -8.85 17.29 -11.47
N ASP A 498 -7.96 18.27 -11.25
CA ASP A 498 -7.64 18.79 -9.92
C ASP A 498 -8.87 19.39 -9.23
N GLU A 499 -9.70 20.15 -9.95
CA GLU A 499 -10.96 20.68 -9.40
C GLU A 499 -11.96 19.56 -9.04
N VAL A 500 -12.05 18.51 -9.86
CA VAL A 500 -12.87 17.33 -9.54
C VAL A 500 -12.29 16.56 -8.34
N VAL A 501 -10.97 16.51 -8.17
CA VAL A 501 -10.31 15.90 -7.02
C VAL A 501 -10.67 16.67 -5.74
N VAL A 502 -10.60 18.00 -5.73
CA VAL A 502 -10.92 18.84 -4.56
C VAL A 502 -12.32 18.54 -4.02
N ILE A 503 -13.35 18.58 -4.89
CA ILE A 503 -14.71 18.27 -4.44
C ILE A 503 -14.88 16.80 -4.03
N GLN A 504 -14.22 15.89 -4.74
CA GLN A 504 -14.27 14.46 -4.43
C GLN A 504 -13.62 14.14 -3.09
N ASP A 505 -12.54 14.82 -2.71
CA ASP A 505 -11.85 14.65 -1.44
C ASP A 505 -12.72 15.17 -0.29
N HIS A 506 -13.38 16.32 -0.45
CA HIS A 506 -14.37 16.80 0.51
C HIS A 506 -15.48 15.76 0.75
N LEU A 507 -16.11 15.27 -0.33
CA LEU A 507 -17.14 14.23 -0.28
C LEU A 507 -16.58 12.89 0.25
N GLY A 508 -15.28 12.62 0.03
CA GLY A 508 -14.57 11.46 0.54
C GLY A 508 -14.45 11.51 2.06
N ASN A 509 -13.99 12.63 2.59
CA ASN A 509 -13.85 12.85 4.03
C ASN A 509 -15.20 12.79 4.75
N LEU A 510 -16.26 13.37 4.14
CA LEU A 510 -17.62 13.30 4.67
C LEU A 510 -18.10 11.85 4.76
N HIS A 511 -17.94 11.08 3.68
CA HIS A 511 -18.31 9.67 3.66
C HIS A 511 -17.51 8.85 4.70
N ASP A 512 -16.22 9.09 4.82
CA ASP A 512 -15.36 8.38 5.77
C ASP A 512 -15.74 8.70 7.23
N ALA A 513 -16.13 9.96 7.53
CA ALA A 513 -16.62 10.34 8.85
C ALA A 513 -17.96 9.65 9.18
N ASP A 514 -18.88 9.59 8.21
CA ASP A 514 -20.17 8.89 8.35
C ASP A 514 -19.97 7.39 8.61
N VAL A 515 -19.13 6.73 7.80
CA VAL A 515 -18.79 5.31 7.98
C VAL A 515 -18.12 5.05 9.32
N ALA A 516 -17.18 5.92 9.74
CA ALA A 516 -16.52 5.80 11.04
C ALA A 516 -17.55 5.89 12.19
N CYS A 517 -18.52 6.82 12.13
CA CYS A 517 -19.60 6.90 13.11
C CYS A 517 -20.39 5.58 13.20
N HIS A 518 -20.76 5.00 12.06
CA HIS A 518 -21.49 3.72 12.03
C HIS A 518 -20.70 2.57 12.64
N LEU A 519 -19.42 2.43 12.28
CA LEU A 519 -18.56 1.37 12.81
C LEU A 519 -18.30 1.51 14.32
N LEU A 520 -18.16 2.74 14.81
CA LEU A 520 -17.97 3.00 16.24
C LEU A 520 -19.24 2.69 17.02
N ILE A 521 -20.42 3.03 16.51
CA ILE A 521 -21.72 2.69 17.11
C ILE A 521 -21.90 1.16 17.13
N GLU A 522 -21.59 0.49 16.03
CA GLU A 522 -21.65 -0.97 15.95
C GLU A 522 -20.71 -1.64 16.96
N PHE A 523 -19.47 -1.16 17.08
CA PHE A 523 -18.51 -1.63 18.06
C PHE A 523 -19.05 -1.47 19.50
N LEU A 524 -19.56 -0.28 19.84
CA LEU A 524 -20.12 0.01 21.18
C LEU A 524 -21.33 -0.88 21.50
N ASN A 525 -22.21 -1.15 20.52
CA ASN A 525 -23.35 -2.04 20.68
C ASN A 525 -22.90 -3.48 20.96
N GLN A 526 -21.99 -4.02 20.12
CA GLN A 526 -21.44 -5.36 20.32
C GLN A 526 -20.69 -5.49 21.66
N TRP A 527 -20.05 -4.42 22.11
CA TRP A 527 -19.37 -4.37 23.40
C TRP A 527 -20.35 -4.43 24.58
N SER A 528 -21.48 -3.75 24.46
CA SER A 528 -22.53 -3.74 25.51
C SER A 528 -23.20 -5.10 25.71
N GLU A 529 -23.23 -5.95 24.69
CA GLU A 529 -23.86 -7.27 24.69
C GLU A 529 -22.96 -8.39 25.26
N ARG A 530 -21.66 -8.14 25.51
CA ARG A 530 -20.75 -9.16 26.05
C ARG A 530 -21.02 -9.43 27.52
N GLU A 531 -21.35 -10.67 27.86
CA GLU A 531 -21.44 -11.17 29.25
C GLU A 531 -20.01 -11.32 29.83
N GLY A 532 -19.80 -10.93 31.10
CA GLY A 532 -18.53 -11.10 31.81
C GLY A 532 -17.62 -9.87 31.74
N ARG A 533 -18.17 -8.71 32.10
CA ARG A 533 -17.48 -7.40 32.06
C ARG A 533 -16.32 -7.31 33.06
N GLU A 534 -15.11 -7.52 32.64
CA GLU A 534 -14.02 -6.70 33.16
C GLU A 534 -14.31 -5.24 32.77
N ARG A 535 -14.19 -4.32 33.75
CA ARG A 535 -14.44 -2.88 33.53
C ARG A 535 -13.36 -2.27 32.64
N ILE A 536 -13.38 -2.61 31.34
CA ILE A 536 -12.51 -1.97 30.38
C ILE A 536 -13.12 -0.60 30.07
N ASN A 537 -12.31 0.44 30.22
CA ASN A 537 -12.71 1.81 29.97
C ASN A 537 -12.92 2.04 28.45
N ILE A 538 -14.17 2.19 28.03
CA ILE A 538 -14.56 2.51 26.64
C ILE A 538 -14.80 4.03 26.44
N GLY A 539 -14.50 4.84 27.45
CA GLY A 539 -14.68 6.30 27.38
C GLY A 539 -13.98 6.91 26.17
N GLY A 540 -12.74 6.49 25.88
CA GLY A 540 -11.99 6.93 24.72
C GLY A 540 -12.69 6.66 23.37
N VAL A 541 -13.34 5.50 23.22
CA VAL A 541 -14.09 5.17 21.99
C VAL A 541 -15.32 6.09 21.84
N THR A 542 -15.98 6.42 22.94
CA THR A 542 -17.11 7.38 22.93
C THR A 542 -16.65 8.77 22.56
N HIS A 543 -15.52 9.26 23.10
CA HIS A 543 -14.92 10.53 22.72
C HIS A 543 -14.54 10.56 21.23
N TYR A 544 -13.96 9.49 20.73
CA TYR A 544 -13.64 9.36 19.30
C TYR A 544 -14.89 9.40 18.42
N LEU A 545 -16.00 8.76 18.85
CA LEU A 545 -17.29 8.84 18.16
C LEU A 545 -17.80 10.29 18.10
N VAL A 546 -17.77 11.01 19.24
CA VAL A 546 -18.18 12.43 19.27
C VAL A 546 -17.31 13.29 18.36
N ALA A 547 -16.00 13.06 18.34
CA ALA A 547 -15.08 13.75 17.44
C ALA A 547 -15.45 13.50 15.96
N LYS A 548 -15.79 12.25 15.58
CA LYS A 548 -16.21 11.91 14.22
C LYS A 548 -17.58 12.49 13.85
N GLN A 549 -18.51 12.58 14.78
CA GLN A 549 -19.79 13.25 14.57
C GLN A 549 -19.62 14.76 14.34
N ASN A 550 -18.71 15.41 15.08
CA ASN A 550 -18.40 16.82 14.88
C ASN A 550 -17.70 17.05 13.54
N GLU A 551 -16.76 16.20 13.17
CA GLU A 551 -16.11 16.23 11.84
C GLU A 551 -17.15 16.11 10.73
N LEU A 552 -18.07 15.14 10.82
CA LEU A 552 -19.15 14.96 9.85
C LEU A 552 -20.02 16.21 9.71
N ARG A 553 -20.40 16.83 10.84
CA ARG A 553 -21.19 18.08 10.86
C ARG A 553 -20.44 19.22 10.16
N THR A 554 -19.16 19.44 10.52
CA THR A 554 -18.34 20.48 9.90
C THR A 554 -18.23 20.31 8.39
N LEU A 555 -18.07 19.04 7.92
CA LEU A 555 -17.99 18.74 6.50
C LEU A 555 -19.33 18.94 5.77
N LEU A 556 -20.45 18.69 6.43
CA LEU A 556 -21.79 18.99 5.89
C LEU A 556 -22.01 20.49 5.78
N ASP A 557 -21.64 21.25 6.81
CA ASP A 557 -21.83 22.71 6.85
C ASP A 557 -20.96 23.44 5.83
N SER A 558 -19.75 22.93 5.54
CA SER A 558 -18.82 23.53 4.56
C SER A 558 -19.01 23.04 3.12
N PHE A 559 -19.87 22.05 2.90
CA PHE A 559 -20.07 21.47 1.55
C PHE A 559 -20.66 22.48 0.53
N PRO A 560 -21.63 23.35 0.87
CA PRO A 560 -22.15 24.33 -0.10
C PRO A 560 -21.07 25.26 -0.67
N GLU A 561 -20.08 25.66 0.13
CA GLU A 561 -18.95 26.47 -0.32
C GLU A 561 -18.04 25.67 -1.28
N ALA A 562 -17.71 24.43 -0.94
CA ALA A 562 -16.94 23.54 -1.81
C ALA A 562 -17.65 23.30 -3.16
N TRP A 563 -18.98 23.18 -3.14
CA TRP A 563 -19.79 23.07 -4.36
C TRP A 563 -19.76 24.35 -5.20
N GLN A 564 -19.93 25.54 -4.61
CA GLN A 564 -19.87 26.81 -5.33
C GLN A 564 -18.51 27.00 -6.00
N HIS A 565 -17.42 26.59 -5.32
CA HIS A 565 -16.08 26.63 -5.90
C HIS A 565 -15.98 25.74 -7.14
N PHE A 566 -16.51 24.52 -7.10
CA PHE A 566 -16.51 23.58 -8.25
C PHE A 566 -17.42 24.05 -9.39
N ASN A 567 -18.63 24.56 -9.09
CA ASN A 567 -19.66 24.86 -10.09
C ASN A 567 -19.53 26.25 -10.75
N ARG A 568 -18.38 26.91 -10.62
CA ARG A 568 -18.13 28.22 -11.21
C ARG A 568 -17.95 28.15 -12.75
N PRO A 569 -18.20 29.29 -13.47
CA PRO A 569 -18.11 29.34 -14.93
C PRO A 569 -16.74 28.94 -15.49
N GLU A 570 -15.65 29.21 -14.75
CA GLU A 570 -14.27 28.88 -15.13
C GLU A 570 -14.07 27.39 -15.32
N MET A 571 -14.67 26.57 -14.47
CA MET A 571 -14.62 25.10 -14.59
C MET A 571 -15.21 24.64 -15.92
N ARG A 572 -16.36 25.18 -16.30
CA ARG A 572 -17.01 24.88 -17.59
C ARG A 572 -16.16 25.31 -18.78
N ARG A 573 -15.53 26.48 -18.69
CA ARG A 573 -14.64 26.99 -19.73
C ARG A 573 -13.41 26.10 -19.90
N LYS A 574 -12.75 25.71 -18.79
CA LYS A 574 -11.59 24.79 -18.81
C LYS A 574 -11.97 23.45 -19.44
N LEU A 575 -13.12 22.89 -19.05
CA LEU A 575 -13.62 21.64 -19.63
C LEU A 575 -13.85 21.76 -21.14
N ALA A 576 -14.44 22.87 -21.59
CA ALA A 576 -14.66 23.11 -23.01
C ALA A 576 -13.34 23.21 -23.79
N LEU A 577 -12.34 23.89 -23.26
CA LEU A 577 -11.01 23.96 -23.85
C LEU A 577 -10.34 22.59 -23.91
N ALA A 578 -10.38 21.83 -22.80
CA ALA A 578 -9.82 20.48 -22.75
C ALA A 578 -10.45 19.53 -23.79
N VAL A 579 -11.75 19.63 -24.03
CA VAL A 579 -12.47 18.76 -24.98
C VAL A 579 -12.31 19.24 -26.43
N SER A 580 -11.97 20.51 -26.67
CA SER A 580 -11.88 21.10 -28.01
C SER A 580 -10.76 20.52 -28.89
N THR A 581 -9.83 19.75 -28.32
CA THR A 581 -8.75 19.06 -29.04
C THR A 581 -9.21 17.75 -29.70
N LEU A 582 -10.38 17.23 -29.33
CA LEU A 582 -10.96 16.02 -29.90
C LEU A 582 -11.71 16.35 -31.22
#